data_d08a8a62c81a90d80435cb4f68973bcc
#
_entry.id   d08a8a62c81a90d80435cb4f68973bcc
#
_cell.length_a   1.000
_cell.length_b   1.000
_cell.length_c   1.000
_cell.angle_alpha   90.00
_cell.angle_beta   90.00
_cell.angle_gamma   90.00
#
_symmetry.space_group_name_H-M   'P 1'
#
loop_
_entity.id
_entity.type
_entity.pdbx_description
1 polymer ?
#
loop_
_entity_poly.entity_id
_entity_poly.type
_entity_poly.pdbx_seq_one_letter_code
_entity_poly.pdbx_strand_id
1 'polypeptide(L)'
;MLEGPALFLLGFIVGLSGAVIPGPLLAFVIFDAARKHRVTGHWIIAGHAIWEALIILLILLGLGKAMLQYKPPIYIIGGAALTLMGLLMIKTRENSIKIETSRLNSSLLGGIFYTAFNPTQPPWWTSAGLALLLQGYELMGNPGIVTVTAGHWLADLAYYSLVSHLICRYGKFFIPRQRQITLILGAFVILLGACFTLNGLISS
;
A
#
# COMPACT_ATOMS: atom_id res chain seq x y z
N MET A 1 29.74 -7.15 -7.62
CA MET A 1 28.80 -8.23 -8.05
C MET A 1 27.74 -8.61 -6.99
N LEU A 2 27.94 -8.29 -5.71
CA LEU A 2 26.95 -8.57 -4.63
C LEU A 2 25.91 -7.44 -4.45
N GLU A 3 26.11 -6.28 -5.06
CA GLU A 3 25.25 -5.09 -4.89
C GLU A 3 23.83 -5.30 -5.44
N GLY A 4 23.69 -5.89 -6.60
CA GLY A 4 22.36 -6.14 -7.20
C GLY A 4 21.47 -7.04 -6.34
N PRO A 5 21.92 -8.26 -5.94
CA PRO A 5 21.14 -9.10 -5.02
C PRO A 5 20.84 -8.43 -3.68
N ALA A 6 21.76 -7.66 -3.12
CA ALA A 6 21.56 -6.94 -1.88
C ALA A 6 20.49 -5.83 -2.02
N LEU A 7 20.55 -5.06 -3.11
CA LEU A 7 19.56 -4.03 -3.44
C LEU A 7 18.18 -4.63 -3.69
N PHE A 8 18.11 -5.75 -4.41
CA PHE A 8 16.86 -6.46 -4.61
C PHE A 8 16.23 -6.93 -3.29
N LEU A 9 17.05 -7.53 -2.41
CA LEU A 9 16.60 -7.97 -1.09
C LEU A 9 16.17 -6.79 -0.22
N LEU A 10 16.91 -5.67 -0.27
CA LEU A 10 16.54 -4.44 0.42
C LEU A 10 15.18 -3.94 -0.07
N GLY A 11 14.97 -3.87 -1.40
CA GLY A 11 13.70 -3.51 -2.00
C GLY A 11 12.56 -4.42 -1.53
N PHE A 12 12.82 -5.73 -1.47
CA PHE A 12 11.85 -6.71 -1.00
C PHE A 12 11.48 -6.51 0.48
N ILE A 13 12.45 -6.33 1.38
CA ILE A 13 12.20 -6.16 2.82
C ILE A 13 11.46 -4.85 3.08
N VAL A 14 11.92 -3.75 2.47
CA VAL A 14 11.28 -2.43 2.61
C VAL A 14 9.89 -2.44 2.00
N GLY A 15 9.71 -3.04 0.81
CA GLY A 15 8.41 -3.21 0.18
C GLY A 15 7.45 -4.02 1.04
N LEU A 16 7.89 -5.15 1.59
CA LEU A 16 7.07 -5.97 2.47
C LEU A 16 6.59 -5.20 3.71
N SER A 17 7.45 -4.34 4.28
CA SER A 17 7.06 -3.49 5.42
C SER A 17 5.93 -2.52 5.07
N GLY A 18 5.87 -2.03 3.83
CA GLY A 18 4.78 -1.22 3.31
C GLY A 18 3.52 -2.03 3.01
N ALA A 19 3.68 -3.21 2.38
CA ALA A 19 2.57 -4.07 1.98
C ALA A 19 1.71 -4.55 3.16
N VAL A 20 2.32 -4.81 4.31
CA VAL A 20 1.59 -5.29 5.51
C VAL A 20 0.78 -4.20 6.21
N ILE A 21 0.98 -2.92 5.86
CA ILE A 21 0.19 -1.83 6.42
C ILE A 21 -1.25 -1.96 5.94
N PRO A 22 -2.23 -2.13 6.85
CA PRO A 22 -3.61 -2.26 6.45
C PRO A 22 -4.14 -0.94 5.87
N GLY A 23 -4.67 -1.03 4.65
CA GLY A 23 -5.16 0.12 3.91
C GLY A 23 -6.25 -0.26 2.91
N PRO A 24 -6.73 0.72 2.10
CA PRO A 24 -7.76 0.49 1.10
C PRO A 24 -7.43 -0.63 0.11
N LEU A 25 -6.15 -0.76 -0.28
CA LEU A 25 -5.70 -1.79 -1.22
C LEU A 25 -5.86 -3.19 -0.62
N LEU A 26 -5.44 -3.40 0.65
CA LEU A 26 -5.62 -4.68 1.34
C LEU A 26 -7.11 -5.04 1.47
N ALA A 27 -7.93 -4.07 1.86
CA ALA A 27 -9.37 -4.26 1.96
C ALA A 27 -9.97 -4.69 0.61
N PHE A 28 -9.55 -4.05 -0.49
CA PHE A 28 -9.98 -4.42 -1.84
C PHE A 28 -9.53 -5.81 -2.25
N VAL A 29 -8.29 -6.22 -1.93
CA VAL A 29 -7.78 -7.59 -2.21
C VAL A 29 -8.65 -8.64 -1.53
N ILE A 30 -8.94 -8.46 -0.24
CA ILE A 30 -9.79 -9.37 0.53
C ILE A 30 -11.18 -9.45 -0.09
N PHE A 31 -11.77 -8.30 -0.38
CA PHE A 31 -13.09 -8.19 -0.98
C PHE A 31 -13.18 -8.85 -2.36
N ASP A 32 -12.28 -8.50 -3.28
CA ASP A 32 -12.32 -8.95 -4.67
C ASP A 32 -12.07 -10.47 -4.77
N ALA A 33 -11.16 -11.01 -3.93
CA ALA A 33 -10.92 -12.45 -3.82
C ALA A 33 -12.13 -13.19 -3.25
N ALA A 34 -12.77 -12.67 -2.20
CA ALA A 34 -13.96 -13.26 -1.61
C ALA A 34 -15.15 -13.25 -2.58
N ARG A 35 -15.38 -12.13 -3.29
CA ARG A 35 -16.46 -11.98 -4.27
C ARG A 35 -16.29 -12.88 -5.49
N LYS A 36 -15.08 -12.96 -6.01
CA LYS A 36 -14.80 -13.70 -7.26
C LYS A 36 -14.50 -15.18 -7.03
N HIS A 37 -14.35 -15.61 -5.79
CA HIS A 37 -13.96 -16.96 -5.41
C HIS A 37 -12.71 -17.47 -6.17
N ARG A 38 -11.76 -16.55 -6.43
CA ARG A 38 -10.49 -16.85 -7.10
C ARG A 38 -9.37 -15.94 -6.62
N VAL A 39 -8.13 -16.39 -6.82
CA VAL A 39 -6.95 -15.56 -6.52
C VAL A 39 -6.89 -14.38 -7.48
N THR A 40 -6.97 -13.16 -6.96
CA THR A 40 -6.98 -11.92 -7.73
C THR A 40 -5.81 -11.00 -7.41
N GLY A 41 -5.05 -11.30 -6.36
CA GLY A 41 -3.96 -10.48 -5.86
C GLY A 41 -2.95 -10.06 -6.95
N HIS A 42 -2.54 -10.97 -7.82
CA HIS A 42 -1.60 -10.68 -8.91
C HIS A 42 -2.12 -9.64 -9.91
N TRP A 43 -3.42 -9.66 -10.25
CA TRP A 43 -4.02 -8.64 -11.12
C TRP A 43 -4.14 -7.29 -10.43
N ILE A 44 -4.46 -7.30 -9.13
CA ILE A 44 -4.55 -6.08 -8.34
C ILE A 44 -3.17 -5.43 -8.23
N ILE A 45 -2.12 -6.23 -7.99
CA ILE A 45 -0.75 -5.72 -7.90
C ILE A 45 -0.21 -5.30 -9.26
N ALA A 46 -0.62 -5.90 -10.35
CA ALA A 46 -0.30 -5.34 -11.67
C ALA A 46 -0.85 -3.92 -11.84
N GLY A 47 -2.08 -3.65 -11.39
CA GLY A 47 -2.64 -2.30 -11.37
C GLY A 47 -1.92 -1.35 -10.39
N HIS A 48 -1.58 -1.83 -9.19
CA HIS A 48 -0.76 -1.12 -8.22
C HIS A 48 0.59 -0.69 -8.80
N ALA A 49 1.32 -1.63 -9.41
CA ALA A 49 2.62 -1.36 -10.02
C ALA A 49 2.55 -0.34 -11.18
N ILE A 50 1.48 -0.36 -11.97
CA ILE A 50 1.25 0.65 -13.03
C ILE A 50 1.16 2.06 -12.40
N TRP A 51 0.40 2.21 -11.32
CA TRP A 51 0.28 3.50 -10.63
C TRP A 51 1.61 3.92 -9.99
N GLU A 52 2.30 3.01 -9.32
CA GLU A 52 3.60 3.32 -8.71
C GLU A 52 4.69 3.62 -9.73
N ALA A 53 4.69 2.95 -10.89
CA ALA A 53 5.59 3.30 -11.98
C ALA A 53 5.42 4.77 -12.43
N LEU A 54 4.17 5.27 -12.44
CA LEU A 54 3.90 6.69 -12.70
C LEU A 54 4.48 7.58 -11.59
N ILE A 55 4.29 7.22 -10.32
CA ILE A 55 4.84 7.96 -9.18
C ILE A 55 6.37 7.99 -9.22
N ILE A 56 7.02 6.84 -9.46
CA ILE A 56 8.47 6.73 -9.59
C ILE A 56 8.96 7.63 -10.73
N LEU A 57 8.31 7.58 -11.90
CA LEU A 57 8.64 8.45 -13.01
C LEU A 57 8.54 9.93 -12.63
N LEU A 58 7.47 10.35 -11.97
CA LEU A 58 7.30 11.73 -11.52
C LEU A 58 8.37 12.15 -10.50
N ILE A 59 8.74 11.25 -9.59
CA ILE A 59 9.85 11.48 -8.63
C ILE A 59 11.16 11.72 -9.38
N LEU A 60 11.47 10.90 -10.37
CA LEU A 60 12.68 11.03 -11.19
C LEU A 60 12.68 12.30 -12.04
N LEU A 61 11.51 12.76 -12.49
CA LEU A 61 11.33 14.01 -13.21
C LEU A 61 11.37 15.28 -12.32
N GLY A 62 11.60 15.14 -11.01
CA GLY A 62 11.81 16.26 -10.09
C GLY A 62 10.73 16.44 -9.01
N LEU A 63 9.61 15.70 -9.06
CA LEU A 63 8.57 15.76 -8.02
C LEU A 63 9.14 15.41 -6.62
N GLY A 64 10.22 14.59 -6.56
CA GLY A 64 10.88 14.23 -5.31
C GLY A 64 11.32 15.44 -4.49
N LYS A 65 11.81 16.52 -5.13
CA LYS A 65 12.17 17.76 -4.43
C LYS A 65 10.95 18.44 -3.81
N ALA A 66 9.86 18.54 -4.56
CA ALA A 66 8.61 19.12 -4.06
C ALA A 66 8.03 18.28 -2.91
N MET A 67 8.08 16.95 -3.02
CA MET A 67 7.65 16.04 -1.96
C MET A 67 8.42 16.25 -0.65
N LEU A 68 9.74 16.46 -0.72
CA LEU A 68 10.56 16.75 0.46
C LEU A 68 10.23 18.14 1.04
N GLN A 69 10.04 19.15 0.19
CA GLN A 69 9.67 20.50 0.62
C GLN A 69 8.32 20.55 1.33
N TYR A 70 7.34 19.80 0.85
CA TYR A 70 5.98 19.74 1.38
C TYR A 70 5.72 18.52 2.27
N LYS A 71 6.79 17.88 2.79
CA LYS A 71 6.68 16.71 3.66
C LYS A 71 5.76 16.92 4.87
N PRO A 72 5.87 18.01 5.67
CA PRO A 72 4.98 18.22 6.81
C PRO A 72 3.49 18.22 6.45
N PRO A 73 2.98 19.03 5.51
CA PRO A 73 1.57 19.02 5.14
C PRO A 73 1.13 17.65 4.54
N ILE A 74 1.99 16.96 3.79
CA ILE A 74 1.70 15.62 3.26
C ILE A 74 1.43 14.63 4.40
N TYR A 75 2.28 14.67 5.44
CA TYR A 75 2.14 13.80 6.61
C TYR A 75 0.90 14.14 7.44
N ILE A 76 0.58 15.41 7.63
CA ILE A 76 -0.62 15.87 8.37
C ILE A 76 -1.88 15.43 7.62
N ILE A 77 -1.99 15.72 6.33
CA ILE A 77 -3.18 15.40 5.51
C ILE A 77 -3.32 13.87 5.38
N GLY A 78 -2.25 13.15 5.08
CA GLY A 78 -2.25 11.69 4.99
C GLY A 78 -2.61 11.04 6.32
N GLY A 79 -2.07 11.53 7.43
CA GLY A 79 -2.37 11.05 8.77
C GLY A 79 -3.83 11.30 9.18
N ALA A 80 -4.37 12.48 8.89
CA ALA A 80 -5.78 12.80 9.12
C ALA A 80 -6.71 11.89 8.29
N ALA A 81 -6.39 11.67 7.02
CA ALA A 81 -7.15 10.79 6.14
C ALA A 81 -7.13 9.33 6.64
N LEU A 82 -5.98 8.83 7.09
CA LEU A 82 -5.85 7.50 7.70
C LEU A 82 -6.69 7.39 8.99
N THR A 83 -6.61 8.37 9.87
CA THR A 83 -7.39 8.40 11.10
C THR A 83 -8.89 8.35 10.80
N LEU A 84 -9.36 9.17 9.86
CA LEU A 84 -10.76 9.16 9.42
C LEU A 84 -11.16 7.79 8.84
N MET A 85 -10.30 7.20 7.98
CA MET A 85 -10.55 5.88 7.41
C MET A 85 -10.67 4.81 8.48
N GLY A 86 -9.75 4.78 9.45
CA GLY A 86 -9.78 3.82 10.56
C GLY A 86 -11.04 3.99 11.43
N LEU A 87 -11.47 5.22 11.70
CA LEU A 87 -12.73 5.52 12.41
C LEU A 87 -13.94 5.01 11.63
N LEU A 88 -13.99 5.23 10.31
CA LEU A 88 -15.06 4.72 9.45
C LEU A 88 -15.09 3.19 9.46
N MET A 89 -13.94 2.51 9.39
CA MET A 89 -13.84 1.05 9.50
C MET A 89 -14.43 0.54 10.83
N ILE A 90 -14.13 1.20 11.95
CA ILE A 90 -14.66 0.83 13.27
C ILE A 90 -16.16 1.10 13.38
N LYS A 91 -16.64 2.23 12.84
CA LYS A 91 -18.04 2.66 12.91
C LYS A 91 -18.96 1.83 12.03
N THR A 92 -18.47 1.29 10.91
CA THR A 92 -19.28 0.51 9.97
C THR A 92 -19.75 -0.78 10.62
N ARG A 93 -21.06 -0.91 10.88
CA ARG A 93 -21.70 -2.12 11.42
C ARG A 93 -21.80 -3.22 10.35
N GLU A 94 -21.80 -4.49 10.79
CA GLU A 94 -21.79 -5.69 9.95
C GLU A 94 -22.81 -5.76 8.82
N ASN A 95 -23.90 -5.01 8.90
CA ASN A 95 -24.92 -5.00 7.85
C ASN A 95 -24.58 -4.14 6.63
N SER A 96 -23.41 -3.51 6.60
CA SER A 96 -23.03 -2.51 5.59
C SER A 96 -21.80 -2.85 4.78
N ILE A 97 -21.22 -4.04 4.93
CA ILE A 97 -20.55 -4.64 3.79
C ILE A 97 -21.63 -5.36 2.97
N LYS A 98 -22.71 -4.69 2.68
CA LYS A 98 -23.14 -4.58 1.29
C LYS A 98 -21.93 -3.95 0.62
N ILE A 99 -21.06 -4.83 0.21
CA ILE A 99 -20.12 -4.63 -0.84
C ILE A 99 -20.94 -3.88 -1.88
N GLU A 100 -20.97 -2.53 -1.76
CA GLU A 100 -21.39 -1.73 -2.87
C GLU A 100 -20.57 -2.32 -3.97
N THR A 101 -21.26 -3.00 -4.85
CA THR A 101 -20.65 -3.69 -5.97
C THR A 101 -19.70 -2.69 -6.56
N SER A 102 -18.40 -2.81 -6.23
CA SER A 102 -17.43 -1.92 -6.80
C SER A 102 -17.73 -2.00 -8.28
N ARG A 103 -18.17 -0.90 -8.87
CA ARG A 103 -18.50 -0.85 -10.30
C ARG A 103 -17.31 -1.26 -11.16
N LEU A 104 -16.15 -1.36 -10.51
CA LEU A 104 -14.90 -1.88 -11.06
C LEU A 104 -14.94 -3.41 -11.03
N ASN A 105 -15.50 -4.03 -12.08
CA ASN A 105 -15.42 -5.47 -12.29
C ASN A 105 -13.97 -5.96 -12.54
N SER A 106 -13.05 -5.07 -12.86
CA SER A 106 -11.65 -5.37 -13.15
C SER A 106 -10.79 -5.28 -11.90
N SER A 107 -10.13 -6.38 -11.53
CA SER A 107 -9.14 -6.42 -10.44
C SER A 107 -7.97 -5.46 -10.69
N LEU A 108 -7.53 -5.35 -11.94
CA LEU A 108 -6.44 -4.45 -12.35
C LEU A 108 -6.83 -2.98 -12.15
N LEU A 109 -8.00 -2.56 -12.64
CA LEU A 109 -8.48 -1.19 -12.46
C LEU A 109 -8.71 -0.87 -10.97
N GLY A 110 -9.19 -1.85 -10.20
CA GLY A 110 -9.28 -1.73 -8.75
C GLY A 110 -7.91 -1.54 -8.10
N GLY A 111 -6.89 -2.26 -8.56
CA GLY A 111 -5.51 -2.05 -8.11
C GLY A 111 -5.03 -0.62 -8.33
N ILE A 112 -5.21 -0.07 -9.54
CA ILE A 112 -4.89 1.33 -9.84
C ILE A 112 -5.67 2.28 -8.92
N PHE A 113 -6.99 2.13 -8.85
CA PHE A 113 -7.86 3.03 -8.10
C PHE A 113 -7.54 3.03 -6.61
N TYR A 114 -7.50 1.84 -5.97
CA TYR A 114 -7.26 1.75 -4.53
C TYR A 114 -5.82 2.08 -4.12
N THR A 115 -4.88 2.06 -5.04
CA THR A 115 -3.53 2.59 -4.83
C THR A 115 -3.52 4.12 -4.94
N ALA A 116 -4.11 4.68 -5.98
CA ALA A 116 -4.16 6.12 -6.23
C ALA A 116 -4.81 6.90 -5.06
N PHE A 117 -5.86 6.32 -4.50
CA PHE A 117 -6.60 6.93 -3.37
C PHE A 117 -6.19 6.36 -1.99
N ASN A 118 -5.04 5.67 -1.92
CA ASN A 118 -4.52 5.18 -0.64
C ASN A 118 -3.77 6.30 0.10
N PRO A 119 -4.27 6.78 1.24
CA PRO A 119 -3.64 7.87 1.97
C PRO A 119 -2.27 7.51 2.58
N THR A 120 -1.86 6.23 2.58
CA THR A 120 -0.53 5.83 3.00
C THR A 120 0.52 6.06 1.92
N GLN A 121 0.13 6.16 0.65
CA GLN A 121 1.06 6.29 -0.48
C GLN A 121 1.94 7.55 -0.40
N PRO A 122 1.38 8.78 -0.24
CA PRO A 122 2.23 9.96 -0.20
C PRO A 122 3.25 9.95 0.95
N PRO A 123 2.89 9.64 2.22
CA PRO A 123 3.87 9.52 3.31
C PRO A 123 4.92 8.43 3.06
N TRP A 124 4.54 7.29 2.50
CA TRP A 124 5.49 6.22 2.21
C TRP A 124 6.50 6.65 1.13
N TRP A 125 6.03 7.24 0.02
CA TRP A 125 6.89 7.71 -1.06
C TRP A 125 7.75 8.92 -0.68
N THR A 126 7.34 9.74 0.30
CA THR A 126 8.17 10.85 0.82
C THR A 126 9.20 10.40 1.88
N SER A 127 9.20 9.13 2.26
CA SER A 127 10.12 8.57 3.25
C SER A 127 10.82 7.32 2.72
N ALA A 128 10.29 6.15 3.00
CA ALA A 128 10.91 4.88 2.68
C ALA A 128 11.12 4.67 1.17
N GLY A 129 10.11 5.00 0.35
CA GLY A 129 10.19 4.83 -1.10
C GLY A 129 11.26 5.70 -1.74
N LEU A 130 11.30 7.00 -1.38
CA LEU A 130 12.34 7.91 -1.89
C LEU A 130 13.74 7.49 -1.43
N ALA A 131 13.90 7.14 -0.15
CA ALA A 131 15.19 6.66 0.37
C ALA A 131 15.66 5.39 -0.36
N LEU A 132 14.75 4.47 -0.65
CA LEU A 132 15.03 3.25 -1.39
C LEU A 132 15.52 3.54 -2.82
N LEU A 133 14.84 4.46 -3.54
CA LEU A 133 15.24 4.85 -4.89
C LEU A 133 16.61 5.55 -4.90
N LEU A 134 16.85 6.46 -3.93
CA LEU A 134 18.13 7.16 -3.80
C LEU A 134 19.27 6.18 -3.53
N GLN A 135 19.09 5.25 -2.60
CA GLN A 135 20.10 4.24 -2.30
C GLN A 135 20.40 3.32 -3.50
N GLY A 136 19.36 2.94 -4.25
CA GLY A 136 19.53 2.20 -5.49
C GLY A 136 20.37 2.98 -6.51
N TYR A 137 20.04 4.27 -6.69
CA TYR A 137 20.74 5.14 -7.61
C TYR A 137 22.20 5.38 -7.21
N GLU A 138 22.46 5.63 -5.91
CA GLU A 138 23.83 5.87 -5.40
C GLU A 138 24.76 4.67 -5.62
N LEU A 139 24.25 3.45 -5.47
CA LEU A 139 25.06 2.24 -5.59
C LEU A 139 25.24 1.75 -7.04
N MET A 140 24.20 1.85 -7.88
CA MET A 140 24.22 1.28 -9.22
C MET A 140 23.65 2.21 -10.32
N GLY A 141 23.33 3.47 -10.00
CA GLY A 141 22.67 4.36 -10.95
C GLY A 141 21.24 3.89 -11.33
N ASN A 142 20.83 4.13 -12.58
CA ASN A 142 19.50 3.72 -13.06
C ASN A 142 19.21 2.21 -12.92
N PRO A 143 20.15 1.28 -13.18
CA PRO A 143 19.96 -0.16 -12.87
C PRO A 143 19.63 -0.42 -11.41
N GLY A 144 20.19 0.34 -10.47
CA GLY A 144 19.89 0.20 -9.04
C GLY A 144 18.45 0.55 -8.69
N ILE A 145 17.91 1.62 -9.30
CA ILE A 145 16.49 1.99 -9.18
C ILE A 145 15.59 0.84 -9.63
N VAL A 146 15.89 0.27 -10.81
CA VAL A 146 15.12 -0.88 -11.35
C VAL A 146 15.19 -2.07 -10.40
N THR A 147 16.36 -2.34 -9.84
CA THR A 147 16.60 -3.50 -8.95
C THR A 147 15.81 -3.37 -7.64
N VAL A 148 15.87 -2.22 -6.97
CA VAL A 148 15.11 -2.01 -5.72
C VAL A 148 13.61 -2.02 -5.97
N THR A 149 13.15 -1.43 -7.09
CA THR A 149 11.73 -1.42 -7.48
C THR A 149 11.22 -2.82 -7.77
N ALA A 150 12.02 -3.64 -8.48
CA ALA A 150 11.66 -5.04 -8.75
C ALA A 150 11.53 -5.85 -7.45
N GLY A 151 12.43 -5.65 -6.49
CA GLY A 151 12.33 -6.26 -5.15
C GLY A 151 11.06 -5.83 -4.42
N HIS A 152 10.76 -4.53 -4.40
CA HIS A 152 9.56 -3.96 -3.80
C HIS A 152 8.28 -4.56 -4.40
N TRP A 153 8.14 -4.53 -5.73
CA TRP A 153 6.95 -5.08 -6.38
C TRP A 153 6.82 -6.60 -6.22
N LEU A 154 7.94 -7.33 -6.08
CA LEU A 154 7.86 -8.76 -5.77
C LEU A 154 7.32 -8.99 -4.35
N ALA A 155 7.67 -8.15 -3.38
CA ALA A 155 7.12 -8.21 -2.02
C ALA A 155 5.59 -8.00 -2.02
N ASP A 156 5.12 -6.97 -2.73
CA ASP A 156 3.69 -6.72 -2.90
C ASP A 156 2.99 -7.88 -3.57
N LEU A 157 3.55 -8.38 -4.68
CA LEU A 157 3.00 -9.52 -5.40
C LEU A 157 2.89 -10.76 -4.51
N ALA A 158 3.94 -11.08 -3.76
CA ALA A 158 3.96 -12.22 -2.85
C ALA A 158 2.91 -12.06 -1.74
N TYR A 159 2.90 -10.91 -1.05
CA TYR A 159 2.00 -10.65 0.06
C TYR A 159 0.53 -10.66 -0.36
N TYR A 160 0.15 -9.87 -1.35
CA TYR A 160 -1.24 -9.73 -1.75
C TYR A 160 -1.78 -10.96 -2.50
N SER A 161 -0.91 -11.69 -3.22
CA SER A 161 -1.30 -13.00 -3.79
C SER A 161 -1.52 -14.03 -2.70
N LEU A 162 -0.69 -14.05 -1.66
CA LEU A 162 -0.87 -14.92 -0.49
C LEU A 162 -2.18 -14.59 0.23
N VAL A 163 -2.44 -13.32 0.55
CA VAL A 163 -3.70 -12.89 1.18
C VAL A 163 -4.91 -13.33 0.33
N SER A 164 -4.88 -13.03 -0.96
CA SER A 164 -5.94 -13.41 -1.90
C SER A 164 -6.16 -14.93 -1.94
N HIS A 165 -5.07 -15.73 -1.92
CA HIS A 165 -5.14 -17.18 -1.85
C HIS A 165 -5.76 -17.67 -0.54
N LEU A 166 -5.33 -17.12 0.60
CA LEU A 166 -5.86 -17.48 1.91
C LEU A 166 -7.36 -17.18 2.03
N ILE A 167 -7.81 -16.04 1.51
CA ILE A 167 -9.23 -15.69 1.49
C ILE A 167 -10.03 -16.65 0.60
N CYS A 168 -9.51 -17.02 -0.58
CA CYS A 168 -10.18 -17.99 -1.45
C CYS A 168 -10.32 -19.36 -0.77
N ARG A 169 -9.26 -19.83 -0.11
CA ARG A 169 -9.22 -21.19 0.45
C ARG A 169 -9.90 -21.29 1.81
N TYR A 170 -9.74 -20.28 2.64
CA TYR A 170 -10.18 -20.27 4.04
C TYR A 170 -11.22 -19.19 4.34
N GLY A 171 -11.91 -18.66 3.33
CA GLY A 171 -12.91 -17.58 3.49
C GLY A 171 -13.99 -17.92 4.53
N LYS A 172 -14.42 -19.19 4.61
CA LYS A 172 -15.36 -19.67 5.64
C LYS A 172 -14.87 -19.43 7.08
N PHE A 173 -13.53 -19.41 7.31
CA PHE A 173 -12.95 -19.10 8.61
C PHE A 173 -12.85 -17.59 8.86
N PHE A 174 -12.55 -16.81 7.82
CA PHE A 174 -12.34 -15.36 7.93
C PHE A 174 -13.65 -14.58 7.96
N ILE A 175 -14.65 -14.97 7.15
CA ILE A 175 -15.94 -14.28 7.06
C ILE A 175 -16.63 -14.12 8.43
N PRO A 176 -16.77 -15.16 9.28
CA PRO A 176 -17.38 -14.99 10.59
C PRO A 176 -16.60 -14.10 11.55
N ARG A 177 -15.29 -13.91 11.31
CA ARG A 177 -14.39 -13.10 12.13
C ARG A 177 -14.13 -11.71 11.53
N GLN A 178 -14.78 -11.40 10.43
CA GLN A 178 -14.57 -10.16 9.67
C GLN A 178 -14.67 -8.92 10.55
N ARG A 179 -15.65 -8.87 11.48
CA ARG A 179 -15.82 -7.74 12.41
C ARG A 179 -14.60 -7.55 13.30
N GLN A 180 -14.07 -8.62 13.88
CA GLN A 180 -12.90 -8.57 14.76
C GLN A 180 -11.67 -8.11 13.97
N ILE A 181 -11.46 -8.66 12.77
CA ILE A 181 -10.37 -8.26 11.87
C ILE A 181 -10.48 -6.77 11.52
N THR A 182 -11.67 -6.31 11.12
CA THR A 182 -11.90 -4.91 10.78
C THR A 182 -11.65 -3.96 11.96
N LEU A 183 -12.02 -4.36 13.19
CA LEU A 183 -11.74 -3.58 14.40
C LEU A 183 -10.24 -3.46 14.67
N ILE A 184 -9.51 -4.57 14.57
CA ILE A 184 -8.05 -4.59 14.78
C ILE A 184 -7.35 -3.75 13.71
N LEU A 185 -7.71 -3.94 12.43
CA LEU A 185 -7.15 -3.17 11.32
C LEU A 185 -7.49 -1.68 11.44
N GLY A 186 -8.74 -1.35 11.79
CA GLY A 186 -9.17 0.04 11.98
C GLY A 186 -8.42 0.73 13.11
N ALA A 187 -8.23 0.05 14.26
CA ALA A 187 -7.41 0.57 15.36
C ALA A 187 -5.96 0.81 14.94
N PHE A 188 -5.36 -0.13 14.20
CA PHE A 188 -4.00 0.01 13.68
C PHE A 188 -3.88 1.21 12.72
N VAL A 189 -4.86 1.39 11.81
CA VAL A 189 -4.89 2.51 10.85
C VAL A 189 -5.02 3.86 11.58
N ILE A 190 -5.82 3.93 12.68
CA ILE A 190 -5.90 5.14 13.52
C ILE A 190 -4.55 5.45 14.17
N LEU A 191 -3.88 4.46 14.75
CA LEU A 191 -2.56 4.65 15.35
C LEU A 191 -1.55 5.14 14.32
N LEU A 192 -1.52 4.53 13.15
CA LEU A 192 -0.65 4.94 12.05
C LEU A 192 -0.95 6.37 11.60
N GLY A 193 -2.23 6.74 11.47
CA GLY A 193 -2.68 8.08 11.13
C GLY A 193 -2.23 9.11 12.17
N ALA A 194 -2.38 8.79 13.46
CA ALA A 194 -1.89 9.63 14.54
C ALA A 194 -0.36 9.81 14.49
N CYS A 195 0.39 8.73 14.26
CA CYS A 195 1.85 8.79 14.10
C CYS A 195 2.26 9.70 12.93
N PHE A 196 1.58 9.59 11.77
CA PHE A 196 1.89 10.46 10.63
C PHE A 196 1.57 11.92 10.92
N THR A 197 0.40 12.20 11.51
CA THR A 197 0.03 13.58 11.89
C THR A 197 1.05 14.19 12.86
N LEU A 198 1.45 13.44 13.89
CA LEU A 198 2.46 13.90 14.86
C LEU A 198 3.80 14.16 14.18
N ASN A 199 4.28 13.26 13.32
CA ASN A 199 5.50 13.46 12.55
C ASN A 199 5.44 14.71 11.67
N GLY A 200 4.29 14.97 11.03
CA GLY A 200 4.10 16.18 10.25
C GLY A 200 4.16 17.46 11.09
N LEU A 201 3.59 17.45 12.30
CA LEU A 201 3.60 18.58 13.23
C LEU A 201 4.98 18.85 13.83
N ILE A 202 5.77 17.81 14.09
CA ILE A 202 7.14 17.96 14.65
C ILE A 202 8.12 18.41 13.55
N SER A 203 7.85 18.10 12.30
CA SER A 203 8.72 18.42 11.17
C SER A 203 8.38 19.77 10.50
N SER A 204 7.31 20.44 10.93
CA SER A 204 6.93 21.80 10.52
C SER A 204 7.66 22.85 11.32
#